data_7a74a55a5b529c3de5c1dcc41dbc8217
#
_entry.id   7a74a55a5b529c3de5c1dcc41dbc8217
#
_cell.length_a   1.000
_cell.length_b   1.000
_cell.length_c   1.000
_cell.angle_alpha   90.00
_cell.angle_beta   90.00
_cell.angle_gamma   90.00
#
_symmetry.space_group_name_H-M   'P 1'
#
loop_
_entity.id
_entity.type
_entity.pdbx_description
1 polymer ?
#
loop_
_entity_poly.entity_id
_entity_poly.type
_entity_poly.pdbx_seq_one_letter_code
_entity_poly.pdbx_strand_id
1 'polypeptide(L)'
;MQMQGTVKFFAKTKGWGFITSDHDNKEYFVHQTSIQMDGFRHLDENDIVDFDVTTGKNGREQAVNVTPVLTMQMIKDTMKEENLYVDTFKDVNGITLYRVFDANHVIQTSEQGLPFLELAAFTGFSLIEEESA
;
A
#
# COMPACT_ATOMS: atom_id res chain seq x y z
N MET A 1 -7.58 -15.47 -12.53
CA MET A 1 -7.38 -14.15 -13.14
C MET A 1 -6.77 -13.20 -12.11
N GLN A 2 -5.73 -12.50 -12.49
CA GLN A 2 -5.05 -11.60 -11.59
C GLN A 2 -5.70 -10.23 -11.57
N MET A 3 -5.85 -9.67 -10.38
CA MET A 3 -6.45 -8.36 -10.18
C MET A 3 -5.47 -7.47 -9.44
N GLN A 4 -5.67 -6.16 -9.56
CA GLN A 4 -4.89 -5.21 -8.78
C GLN A 4 -5.80 -4.55 -7.76
N GLY A 5 -5.27 -4.28 -6.58
CA GLY A 5 -6.05 -3.65 -5.55
C GLY A 5 -5.20 -2.86 -4.58
N THR A 6 -5.90 -2.18 -3.69
CA THR A 6 -5.29 -1.31 -2.68
C THR A 6 -5.63 -1.87 -1.30
N VAL A 7 -4.63 -1.99 -0.46
CA VAL A 7 -4.84 -2.51 0.90
C VAL A 7 -5.64 -1.48 1.69
N LYS A 8 -6.80 -1.90 2.17
CA LYS A 8 -7.64 -1.07 2.99
C LYS A 8 -7.12 -1.01 4.43
N PHE A 9 -6.76 -2.20 4.94
CA PHE A 9 -6.16 -2.28 6.25
C PHE A 9 -5.55 -3.67 6.42
N PHE A 10 -4.56 -3.78 7.30
CA PHE A 10 -3.95 -5.06 7.61
C PHE A 10 -3.51 -5.06 9.08
N ALA A 11 -4.01 -6.04 9.84
CA ALA A 11 -3.65 -6.20 11.24
C ALA A 11 -2.39 -7.05 11.32
N LYS A 12 -1.23 -6.40 11.43
CA LYS A 12 0.06 -7.08 11.36
C LYS A 12 0.24 -8.13 12.45
N THR A 13 -0.25 -7.85 13.64
CA THR A 13 -0.11 -8.79 14.76
C THR A 13 -1.03 -9.99 14.63
N LYS A 14 -2.17 -9.83 13.94
CA LYS A 14 -3.13 -10.92 13.75
C LYS A 14 -2.93 -11.63 12.42
N GLY A 15 -2.26 -10.98 11.47
CA GLY A 15 -1.92 -11.59 10.20
C GLY A 15 -3.01 -11.64 9.16
N TRP A 16 -3.96 -10.70 9.19
CA TRP A 16 -5.02 -10.65 8.18
C TRP A 16 -5.50 -9.22 7.95
N GLY A 17 -6.18 -9.02 6.83
CA GLY A 17 -6.71 -7.71 6.48
C GLY A 17 -7.63 -7.80 5.26
N PHE A 18 -7.80 -6.64 4.60
CA PHE A 18 -8.67 -6.54 3.43
C PHE A 18 -8.01 -5.73 2.33
N ILE A 19 -8.25 -6.17 1.10
CA ILE A 19 -7.80 -5.48 -0.12
C ILE A 19 -9.05 -5.04 -0.87
N THR A 20 -9.07 -3.78 -1.30
CA THR A 20 -10.15 -3.27 -2.15
C THR A 20 -9.71 -3.39 -3.59
N SER A 21 -10.48 -4.11 -4.41
CA SER A 21 -10.16 -4.29 -5.81
C SER A 21 -10.32 -2.95 -6.55
N ASP A 22 -9.33 -2.60 -7.36
CA ASP A 22 -9.39 -1.39 -8.18
C ASP A 22 -10.37 -1.54 -9.33
N HIS A 23 -10.75 -2.78 -9.65
CA HIS A 23 -11.64 -3.05 -10.77
C HIS A 23 -13.11 -2.86 -10.42
N ASP A 24 -13.54 -3.39 -9.26
CA ASP A 24 -14.96 -3.40 -8.90
C ASP A 24 -15.24 -2.86 -7.51
N ASN A 25 -14.23 -2.35 -6.82
CA ASN A 25 -14.32 -1.78 -5.47
C ASN A 25 -14.83 -2.77 -4.41
N LYS A 26 -14.79 -4.06 -4.71
CA LYS A 26 -15.10 -5.07 -3.72
C LYS A 26 -13.94 -5.27 -2.77
N GLU A 27 -14.25 -5.66 -1.54
CA GLU A 27 -13.24 -5.96 -0.53
C GLU A 27 -13.03 -7.46 -0.45
N TYR A 28 -11.77 -7.85 -0.43
CA TYR A 28 -11.41 -9.27 -0.34
C TYR A 28 -10.55 -9.49 0.90
N PHE A 29 -10.90 -10.51 1.66
CA PHE A 29 -10.12 -10.92 2.82
C PHE A 29 -8.76 -11.43 2.37
N VAL A 30 -7.71 -11.09 3.10
CA VAL A 30 -6.36 -11.59 2.84
C VAL A 30 -5.73 -12.04 4.15
N HIS A 31 -5.09 -13.21 4.10
CA HIS A 31 -4.34 -13.74 5.24
C HIS A 31 -2.85 -13.68 4.90
N GLN A 32 -2.01 -13.54 5.93
CA GLN A 32 -0.57 -13.41 5.72
C GLN A 32 0.03 -14.56 4.92
N THR A 33 -0.53 -15.76 5.04
CA THR A 33 -0.04 -16.92 4.30
C THR A 33 -0.25 -16.80 2.80
N SER A 34 -1.10 -15.88 2.37
CA SER A 34 -1.37 -15.65 0.95
C SER A 34 -0.49 -14.55 0.35
N ILE A 35 0.37 -13.94 1.14
CA ILE A 35 1.25 -12.88 0.68
C ILE A 35 2.57 -13.46 0.21
N GLN A 36 2.95 -13.16 -1.03
CA GLN A 36 4.19 -13.66 -1.64
C GLN A 36 5.33 -12.71 -1.32
N MET A 37 5.98 -12.89 -0.19
CA MET A 37 7.16 -12.11 0.18
C MET A 37 7.98 -12.88 1.19
N ASP A 38 9.27 -12.57 1.25
CA ASP A 38 10.19 -13.22 2.18
C ASP A 38 10.07 -12.59 3.56
N GLY A 39 10.40 -13.39 4.59
CA GLY A 39 10.43 -12.89 5.95
C GLY A 39 9.04 -12.66 6.51
N PHE A 40 8.92 -11.63 7.33
CA PHE A 40 7.64 -11.30 7.97
C PHE A 40 6.66 -10.80 6.92
N ARG A 41 5.56 -11.51 6.74
CA ARG A 41 4.58 -11.21 5.71
C ARG A 41 3.52 -10.27 6.25
N HIS A 42 3.48 -9.08 5.70
CA HIS A 42 2.51 -8.08 6.11
C HIS A 42 2.24 -7.10 4.96
N LEU A 43 1.19 -6.32 5.12
CA LEU A 43 0.84 -5.25 4.20
C LEU A 43 0.62 -3.97 5.01
N ASP A 44 0.78 -2.85 4.36
CA ASP A 44 0.49 -1.55 4.96
C ASP A 44 -0.71 -0.93 4.27
N GLU A 45 -1.43 -0.09 4.99
CA GLU A 45 -2.56 0.64 4.41
C GLU A 45 -2.10 1.38 3.16
N ASN A 46 -2.90 1.32 2.11
CA ASN A 46 -2.65 1.96 0.81
C ASN A 46 -1.63 1.24 -0.08
N ASP A 47 -1.02 0.14 0.39
CA ASP A 47 -0.16 -0.64 -0.49
C ASP A 47 -0.94 -1.10 -1.72
N ILE A 48 -0.28 -1.10 -2.87
CA ILE A 48 -0.84 -1.58 -4.12
C ILE A 48 -0.32 -2.99 -4.35
N VAL A 49 -1.22 -3.92 -4.61
CA VAL A 49 -0.86 -5.33 -4.77
C VAL A 49 -1.59 -5.93 -5.95
N ASP A 50 -0.99 -6.98 -6.53
CA ASP A 50 -1.68 -7.86 -7.46
C ASP A 50 -2.13 -9.09 -6.68
N PHE A 51 -3.27 -9.66 -7.04
CA PHE A 51 -3.78 -10.84 -6.35
C PHE A 51 -4.75 -11.62 -7.21
N ASP A 52 -4.95 -12.89 -6.84
CA ASP A 52 -5.98 -13.73 -7.40
C ASP A 52 -7.09 -13.90 -6.38
N VAL A 53 -8.26 -14.31 -6.83
CA VAL A 53 -9.40 -14.54 -5.94
C VAL A 53 -9.73 -16.02 -5.91
N THR A 54 -9.99 -16.55 -4.72
CA THR A 54 -10.45 -17.91 -4.56
C THR A 54 -11.56 -17.94 -3.52
N THR A 55 -12.35 -19.02 -3.52
CA THR A 55 -13.41 -19.17 -2.54
C THR A 55 -12.89 -20.02 -1.40
N GLY A 56 -12.95 -19.47 -0.18
CA GLY A 56 -12.52 -20.19 1.00
C GLY A 56 -13.54 -21.23 1.45
N LYS A 57 -13.19 -21.96 2.51
CA LYS A 57 -14.03 -23.06 3.01
C LYS A 57 -15.41 -22.59 3.45
N ASN A 58 -15.51 -21.35 3.90
CA ASN A 58 -16.79 -20.80 4.38
C ASN A 58 -17.61 -20.17 3.26
N GLY A 59 -17.21 -20.36 2.01
CA GLY A 59 -17.90 -19.76 0.87
C GLY A 59 -17.54 -18.30 0.61
N ARG A 60 -16.65 -17.73 1.41
CA ARG A 60 -16.24 -16.34 1.25
C ARG A 60 -15.09 -16.24 0.26
N GLU A 61 -15.19 -15.25 -0.63
CA GLU A 61 -14.11 -14.99 -1.56
C GLU A 61 -12.95 -14.32 -0.83
N GLN A 62 -11.73 -14.71 -1.19
CA GLN A 62 -10.55 -14.15 -0.54
C GLN A 62 -9.41 -14.00 -1.53
N ALA A 63 -8.48 -13.09 -1.21
CA ALA A 63 -7.31 -12.85 -2.04
C ALA A 63 -6.24 -13.88 -1.74
N VAL A 64 -5.61 -14.40 -2.80
CA VAL A 64 -4.49 -15.32 -2.70
C VAL A 64 -3.42 -14.89 -3.69
N ASN A 65 -2.23 -15.45 -3.55
CA ASN A 65 -1.10 -15.11 -4.42
C ASN A 65 -0.87 -13.60 -4.48
N VAL A 66 -0.95 -12.96 -3.31
CA VAL A 66 -0.83 -11.50 -3.21
C VAL A 66 0.61 -11.10 -3.40
N THR A 67 0.87 -10.28 -4.42
CA THR A 67 2.22 -9.85 -4.78
C THR A 67 2.31 -8.34 -4.67
N PRO A 68 3.27 -7.81 -3.88
CA PRO A 68 3.44 -6.36 -3.76
C PRO A 68 3.81 -5.72 -5.10
N VAL A 69 3.18 -4.60 -5.42
CA VAL A 69 3.48 -3.82 -6.62
C VAL A 69 4.13 -2.51 -6.22
N LEU A 70 3.48 -1.76 -5.33
CA LEU A 70 3.99 -0.49 -4.82
C LEU A 70 3.57 -0.40 -3.37
N THR A 71 4.54 -0.44 -2.47
CA THR A 71 4.24 -0.52 -1.05
C THR A 71 4.87 0.64 -0.29
N MET A 72 4.30 0.90 0.89
CA MET A 72 4.83 1.90 1.80
C MET A 72 6.29 1.58 2.17
N GLN A 73 6.62 0.29 2.28
CA GLN A 73 7.98 -0.11 2.61
C GLN A 73 8.95 0.30 1.50
N MET A 74 8.57 0.11 0.24
CA MET A 74 9.40 0.54 -0.90
C MET A 74 9.66 2.03 -0.87
N ILE A 75 8.60 2.80 -0.58
CA ILE A 75 8.70 4.25 -0.50
C ILE A 75 9.65 4.67 0.63
N LYS A 76 9.48 4.08 1.80
CA LYS A 76 10.33 4.41 2.95
C LYS A 76 11.79 4.05 2.69
N ASP A 77 12.04 2.92 2.03
CA ASP A 77 13.42 2.51 1.73
C ASP A 77 14.08 3.49 0.78
N THR A 78 13.35 3.96 -0.24
CA THR A 78 13.86 4.96 -1.17
C THR A 78 14.14 6.28 -0.48
N MET A 79 13.21 6.72 0.36
CA MET A 79 13.36 7.97 1.12
C MET A 79 14.58 7.91 2.02
N LYS A 80 14.79 6.77 2.68
CA LYS A 80 15.89 6.61 3.62
C LYS A 80 17.24 6.81 2.94
N GLU A 81 17.36 6.38 1.69
CA GLU A 81 18.60 6.55 0.93
C GLU A 81 18.94 8.02 0.72
N GLU A 82 17.94 8.88 0.76
CA GLU A 82 18.13 10.32 0.57
C GLU A 82 18.01 11.08 1.89
N ASN A 83 18.02 10.37 3.00
CA ASN A 83 17.89 10.96 4.34
C ASN A 83 16.58 11.71 4.53
N LEU A 84 15.52 11.17 3.94
CA LEU A 84 14.18 11.71 4.07
C LEU A 84 13.32 10.78 4.91
N TYR A 85 12.31 11.35 5.56
CA TYR A 85 11.43 10.59 6.45
C TYR A 85 9.99 10.89 6.11
N VAL A 86 9.14 9.88 6.24
CA VAL A 86 7.72 10.01 5.95
C VAL A 86 6.94 10.01 7.26
N ASP A 87 6.04 10.98 7.40
CA ASP A 87 5.12 11.06 8.51
C ASP A 87 3.72 10.77 8.00
N THR A 88 2.93 10.04 8.76
CA THR A 88 1.59 9.60 8.38
C THR A 88 0.59 10.21 9.35
N PHE A 89 -0.51 10.75 8.82
CA PHE A 89 -1.57 11.28 9.67
C PHE A 89 -2.90 11.17 8.95
N LYS A 90 -4.00 11.34 9.70
CA LYS A 90 -5.34 11.33 9.11
C LYS A 90 -5.93 12.73 9.19
N ASP A 91 -6.61 13.14 8.12
CA ASP A 91 -7.28 14.42 8.11
C ASP A 91 -8.63 14.33 8.84
N VAL A 92 -9.40 15.42 8.83
CA VAL A 92 -10.67 15.48 9.55
C VAL A 92 -11.70 14.49 9.00
N ASN A 93 -11.52 14.04 7.78
CA ASN A 93 -12.42 13.07 7.14
C ASN A 93 -11.92 11.64 7.28
N GLY A 94 -10.83 11.41 8.01
CA GLY A 94 -10.28 10.08 8.19
C GLY A 94 -9.42 9.59 7.03
N ILE A 95 -9.07 10.48 6.11
CA ILE A 95 -8.22 10.12 4.97
C ILE A 95 -6.76 10.14 5.40
N THR A 96 -6.04 9.06 5.08
CA THR A 96 -4.63 8.94 5.42
C THR A 96 -3.79 9.77 4.46
N LEU A 97 -2.98 10.65 5.01
CA LEU A 97 -2.11 11.53 4.23
C LEU A 97 -0.69 11.41 4.74
N TYR A 98 0.25 11.87 3.94
CA TYR A 98 1.68 11.71 4.21
C TYR A 98 2.42 13.02 4.02
N ARG A 99 3.43 13.24 4.87
CA ARG A 99 4.34 14.37 4.72
C ARG A 99 5.76 13.85 4.72
N VAL A 100 6.65 14.56 4.03
CA VAL A 100 8.04 14.18 3.94
C VAL A 100 8.88 15.27 4.58
N PHE A 101 9.84 14.86 5.40
CA PHE A 101 10.75 15.75 6.11
C PHE A 101 12.20 15.35 5.82
N ASP A 102 13.11 16.31 5.86
CA ASP A 102 14.54 16.01 5.77
C ASP A 102 15.10 15.74 7.17
N ALA A 103 16.42 15.48 7.24
CA ALA A 103 17.08 15.15 8.49
C ALA A 103 17.03 16.29 9.51
N ASN A 104 16.78 17.51 9.07
CA ASN A 104 16.67 18.68 9.93
C ASN A 104 15.22 19.00 10.30
N HIS A 105 14.29 18.08 9.98
CA HIS A 105 12.87 18.23 10.24
C HIS A 105 12.22 19.34 9.41
N VAL A 106 12.81 19.67 8.27
CA VAL A 106 12.21 20.64 7.35
C VAL A 106 11.28 19.90 6.40
N ILE A 107 10.04 20.40 6.30
CA ILE A 107 9.04 19.75 5.47
C ILE A 107 9.37 19.93 3.99
N GLN A 108 9.27 18.86 3.23
CA GLN A 108 9.56 18.83 1.79
C GLN A 108 8.30 18.83 0.94
N THR A 109 7.15 18.62 1.56
CA THR A 109 5.86 18.57 0.89
C THR A 109 4.97 19.65 1.48
N SER A 110 3.73 19.74 0.98
CA SER A 110 2.73 20.61 1.58
C SER A 110 2.44 20.15 3.02
N GLU A 111 2.18 21.12 3.91
CA GLU A 111 1.77 20.80 5.28
C GLU A 111 0.46 20.03 5.32
N GLN A 112 -0.34 20.17 4.29
CA GLN A 112 -1.61 19.45 4.20
C GLN A 112 -1.41 17.98 3.90
N GLY A 113 -0.22 17.60 3.45
CA GLY A 113 0.10 16.22 3.15
C GLY A 113 -0.27 15.79 1.75
N LEU A 114 0.16 14.59 1.40
CA LEU A 114 -0.07 14.02 0.07
C LEU A 114 -0.81 12.70 0.21
N PRO A 115 -1.72 12.39 -0.72
CA PRO A 115 -2.26 11.03 -0.82
C PRO A 115 -1.15 10.06 -1.20
N PHE A 116 -1.40 8.77 -1.01
CA PHE A 116 -0.39 7.73 -1.22
C PHE A 116 0.24 7.78 -2.61
N LEU A 117 -0.57 7.87 -3.66
CA LEU A 117 -0.03 7.85 -5.03
C LEU A 117 0.79 9.10 -5.33
N GLU A 118 0.44 10.24 -4.76
CA GLU A 118 1.24 11.45 -4.93
C GLU A 118 2.55 11.35 -4.14
N LEU A 119 2.51 10.72 -2.97
CA LEU A 119 3.73 10.44 -2.23
C LEU A 119 4.65 9.54 -3.05
N ALA A 120 4.10 8.50 -3.67
CA ALA A 120 4.89 7.59 -4.50
C ALA A 120 5.53 8.34 -5.66
N ALA A 121 4.77 9.21 -6.32
CA ALA A 121 5.30 10.00 -7.42
C ALA A 121 6.42 10.92 -6.96
N PHE A 122 6.29 11.48 -5.75
CA PHE A 122 7.32 12.33 -5.16
C PHE A 122 8.64 11.58 -5.03
N THR A 123 8.59 10.27 -4.80
CA THR A 123 9.79 9.44 -4.64
C THR A 123 10.27 8.83 -5.96
N GLY A 124 9.56 9.07 -7.05
CA GLY A 124 9.94 8.53 -8.36
C GLY A 124 9.18 7.30 -8.79
N PHE A 125 8.28 6.79 -7.98
CA PHE A 125 7.44 5.66 -8.38
C PHE A 125 6.22 6.14 -9.14
N SER A 126 5.76 5.36 -10.12
CA SER A 126 4.55 5.69 -10.87
C SER A 126 3.91 4.40 -11.36
N LEU A 127 2.58 4.35 -11.27
CA LEU A 127 1.81 3.25 -11.81
C LEU A 127 1.38 3.51 -13.25
N ILE A 128 1.60 4.74 -13.70
CA ILE A 128 1.26 5.07 -15.09
C ILE A 128 2.48 4.77 -15.92
N GLU A 129 2.52 3.75 -16.55
CA GLU A 129 3.60 3.49 -17.19
C GLU A 129 3.38 3.10 -18.43
N GLU A 130 3.03 3.26 -18.51
CA GLU A 130 3.03 3.05 -19.23
C GLU A 130 2.89 3.16 -20.12
N GLU A 131 2.46 3.34 -20.12
CA GLU A 131 2.36 3.62 -20.99
C GLU A 131 3.21 3.82 -21.70
N SER A 132 3.81 3.68 -21.46
CA SER A 132 4.63 3.92 -22.08
C SER A 132 4.81 3.46 -23.05
N ALA A 133 4.74 3.33 -23.38
CA ALA A 133 5.11 2.90 -24.15
C ALA A 133 5.42 2.72 -24.92
#